data_93e43f7220b9fe3e7483b84be36af275
#
_entry.id   93e43f7220b9fe3e7483b84be36af275
#
_cell.length_a   1.000
_cell.length_b   1.000
_cell.length_c   1.000
_cell.angle_alpha   90.00
_cell.angle_beta   90.00
_cell.angle_gamma   90.00
#
_symmetry.space_group_name_H-M   'P 1'
#
loop_
_entity.id
_entity.type
_entity.pdbx_description
1 polymer ?
#
loop_
_entity_poly.entity_id
_entity_poly.type
_entity_poly.pdbx_seq_one_letter_code
_entity_poly.pdbx_strand_id
1 'polypeptide(L)'
;MEMELESIMLPSIDPQRPIVIAGPCSAETEEQVMETARGIADKGIKLFRAGIWKPRTKPGGFEGIGAEGLQWLKRVKKETGMYVATEVATKDHVFEALKAGIDVLWIGARTTVNPFAVQEIADALKGVDVPVLIKNPVNPDLELWIGAFQRLYGAGIRRLGAIHRGFSSYDKKMYRNLPLWHIPIELRRRMPNLPIFCDPSHIGGKRELIAPLCQQAMDLSFDGLIIESHCNPDCAWSDASQ
;
A
#
# COMPACT_ATOMS: atom_id res chain seq x y z
N MET A 1 -11.25 -18.15 13.13
CA MET A 1 -10.37 -17.62 14.21
C MET A 1 -10.59 -16.13 14.22
N GLU A 2 -11.13 -15.62 15.30
CA GLU A 2 -11.28 -14.19 15.52
C GLU A 2 -9.88 -13.61 15.80
N MET A 3 -9.48 -12.60 15.05
CA MET A 3 -8.19 -11.94 15.25
C MET A 3 -8.41 -10.68 16.07
N GLU A 4 -7.75 -10.60 17.21
CA GLU A 4 -7.68 -9.38 18.02
C GLU A 4 -6.63 -8.45 17.39
N LEU A 5 -7.10 -7.44 16.66
CA LEU A 5 -6.24 -6.47 15.98
C LEU A 5 -6.10 -5.20 16.80
N GLU A 6 -4.90 -4.63 16.76
CA GLU A 6 -4.60 -3.33 17.30
C GLU A 6 -4.75 -2.24 16.22
N SER A 7 -4.96 -1.01 16.66
CA SER A 7 -5.12 0.12 15.76
C SER A 7 -3.87 0.34 14.91
N ILE A 8 -4.06 0.52 13.60
CA ILE A 8 -3.00 0.95 12.68
C ILE A 8 -2.74 2.46 12.73
N MET A 9 -3.54 3.20 13.50
CA MET A 9 -3.43 4.66 13.58
C MET A 9 -2.05 5.07 14.09
N LEU A 10 -1.50 6.10 13.46
CA LEU A 10 -0.28 6.76 13.89
C LEU A 10 -0.64 8.08 14.60
N PRO A 11 0.17 8.54 15.56
CA PRO A 11 -0.07 9.83 16.22
C PRO A 11 -0.27 10.96 15.20
N SER A 12 -1.10 11.94 15.51
CA SER A 12 -1.43 13.09 14.63
C SER A 12 -2.25 12.79 13.36
N ILE A 13 -2.67 11.55 13.13
CA ILE A 13 -3.67 11.24 12.09
C ILE A 13 -5.06 11.34 12.73
N ASP A 14 -5.95 12.12 12.10
CA ASP A 14 -7.32 12.33 12.58
C ASP A 14 -8.13 11.02 12.45
N PRO A 15 -8.60 10.43 13.55
CA PRO A 15 -9.36 9.19 13.51
C PRO A 15 -10.80 9.35 12.97
N GLN A 16 -11.28 10.58 12.84
CA GLN A 16 -12.63 10.88 12.34
C GLN A 16 -12.67 11.03 10.81
N ARG A 17 -11.53 10.99 10.16
CA ARG A 17 -11.40 11.10 8.71
C ARG A 17 -10.83 9.82 8.11
N PRO A 18 -11.18 9.49 6.86
CA PRO A 18 -10.50 8.42 6.15
C PRO A 18 -8.99 8.68 6.11
N ILE A 19 -8.19 7.66 6.40
CA ILE A 19 -6.74 7.75 6.30
C ILE A 19 -6.36 7.86 4.83
N VAL A 20 -5.61 8.88 4.45
CA VAL A 20 -5.10 9.04 3.09
C VAL A 20 -3.59 8.82 3.08
N ILE A 21 -3.18 7.84 2.29
CA ILE A 21 -1.78 7.52 2.00
C ILE A 21 -1.52 7.96 0.57
N ALA A 22 -0.67 8.96 0.36
CA ALA A 22 -0.42 9.52 -0.96
C ALA A 22 1.08 9.61 -1.27
N GLY A 23 1.43 9.54 -2.56
CA GLY A 23 2.80 9.62 -3.04
C GLY A 23 2.99 8.85 -4.33
N PRO A 24 4.18 8.88 -4.93
CA PRO A 24 4.39 8.32 -6.26
C PRO A 24 4.27 6.80 -6.27
N CYS A 25 3.95 6.24 -7.42
CA CYS A 25 4.04 4.80 -7.67
C CYS A 25 5.45 4.29 -7.32
N SER A 26 6.46 4.98 -7.84
CA SER A 26 7.88 4.69 -7.60
C SER A 26 8.63 5.92 -7.16
N ALA A 27 9.58 5.74 -6.24
CA ALA A 27 10.67 6.69 -6.07
C ALA A 27 11.61 6.56 -7.28
N GLU A 28 11.84 7.66 -7.98
CA GLU A 28 12.61 7.70 -9.24
C GLU A 28 13.90 8.49 -9.09
N THR A 29 13.80 9.68 -8.54
CA THR A 29 14.91 10.54 -8.13
C THR A 29 14.60 11.17 -6.78
N GLU A 30 15.62 11.59 -6.05
CA GLU A 30 15.42 12.29 -4.77
C GLU A 30 14.59 13.56 -4.96
N GLU A 31 14.85 14.29 -6.04
CA GLU A 31 14.17 15.54 -6.39
C GLU A 31 12.67 15.32 -6.62
N GLN A 32 12.30 14.30 -7.41
CA GLN A 32 10.93 13.90 -7.65
C GLN A 32 10.20 13.50 -6.34
N VAL A 33 10.87 12.72 -5.48
CA VAL A 33 10.30 12.29 -4.20
C VAL A 33 10.04 13.51 -3.29
N MET A 34 11.02 14.41 -3.17
CA MET A 34 10.90 15.58 -2.29
C MET A 34 9.88 16.60 -2.78
N GLU A 35 9.84 16.87 -4.09
CA GLU A 35 8.85 17.78 -4.68
C GLU A 35 7.42 17.23 -4.49
N THR A 36 7.21 15.95 -4.78
CA THR A 36 5.94 15.28 -4.55
C THR A 36 5.55 15.33 -3.07
N ALA A 37 6.49 15.05 -2.17
CA ALA A 37 6.23 15.04 -0.72
C ALA A 37 5.81 16.42 -0.19
N ARG A 38 6.47 17.50 -0.61
CA ARG A 38 6.11 18.87 -0.21
C ARG A 38 4.70 19.23 -0.69
N GLY A 39 4.37 18.96 -1.95
CA GLY A 39 3.05 19.22 -2.51
C GLY A 39 1.93 18.45 -1.80
N ILE A 40 2.21 17.24 -1.31
CA ILE A 40 1.27 16.42 -0.54
C ILE A 40 1.13 16.94 0.90
N ALA A 41 2.24 17.31 1.54
CA ALA A 41 2.25 17.88 2.89
C ALA A 41 1.43 19.18 2.97
N ASP A 42 1.52 20.03 1.95
CA ASP A 42 0.77 21.29 1.83
C ASP A 42 -0.75 21.06 1.74
N LYS A 43 -1.19 19.87 1.36
CA LYS A 43 -2.61 19.45 1.38
C LYS A 43 -3.05 18.86 2.72
N GLY A 44 -2.18 18.82 3.71
CA GLY A 44 -2.47 18.31 5.04
C GLY A 44 -2.42 16.78 5.16
N ILE A 45 -1.94 16.06 4.14
CA ILE A 45 -1.73 14.62 4.21
C ILE A 45 -0.58 14.31 5.16
N LYS A 46 -0.73 13.27 5.98
CA LYS A 46 0.22 12.89 7.04
C LYS A 46 1.00 11.61 6.76
N LEU A 47 0.63 10.86 5.74
CA LEU A 47 1.26 9.57 5.42
C LEU A 47 1.64 9.54 3.94
N PHE A 48 2.94 9.56 3.69
CA PHE A 48 3.55 9.53 2.36
C PHE A 48 3.90 8.10 1.96
N ARG A 49 3.66 7.74 0.70
CA ARG A 49 4.08 6.46 0.13
C ARG A 49 5.05 6.64 -1.01
N ALA A 50 6.02 5.75 -1.16
CA ALA A 50 6.76 5.55 -2.40
C ALA A 50 7.24 4.10 -2.50
N GLY A 51 7.04 3.47 -3.65
CA GLY A 51 7.63 2.16 -3.93
C GLY A 51 9.10 2.32 -4.32
N ILE A 52 10.00 1.64 -3.63
CA ILE A 52 11.43 1.64 -3.93
C ILE A 52 11.92 0.31 -4.52
N TRP A 53 11.21 -0.75 -4.25
CA TRP A 53 11.36 -2.07 -4.85
C TRP A 53 10.09 -2.39 -5.65
N LYS A 54 10.23 -2.69 -6.94
CA LYS A 54 9.08 -2.85 -7.85
C LYS A 54 9.13 -4.19 -8.56
N PRO A 55 8.37 -5.20 -8.08
CA PRO A 55 8.27 -6.47 -8.78
C PRO A 55 7.53 -6.26 -10.11
N ARG A 56 8.24 -6.38 -11.24
CA ARG A 56 7.67 -6.20 -12.57
C ARG A 56 7.22 -7.53 -13.17
N THR A 57 6.13 -7.50 -13.94
CA THR A 57 5.65 -8.68 -14.66
C THR A 57 6.57 -9.04 -15.82
N LYS A 58 7.20 -8.03 -16.45
CA LYS A 58 8.14 -8.22 -17.55
C LYS A 58 9.51 -7.69 -17.12
N PRO A 59 10.60 -8.41 -17.43
CA PRO A 59 11.95 -7.90 -17.20
C PRO A 59 12.26 -6.72 -18.11
N GLY A 60 13.25 -5.92 -17.74
CA GLY A 60 13.73 -4.76 -18.52
C GLY A 60 12.98 -3.45 -18.30
N GLY A 61 11.97 -3.42 -17.42
CA GLY A 61 11.36 -2.19 -16.92
C GLY A 61 12.10 -1.63 -15.71
N PHE A 62 11.74 -0.43 -15.27
CA PHE A 62 12.27 0.15 -14.03
C PHE A 62 11.82 -0.69 -12.82
N GLU A 63 12.76 -1.35 -12.15
CA GLU A 63 12.49 -2.26 -11.02
C GLU A 63 12.58 -1.58 -9.65
N GLY A 64 12.65 -0.25 -9.64
CA GLY A 64 12.81 0.57 -8.45
C GLY A 64 14.25 0.99 -8.22
N ILE A 65 14.42 2.00 -7.37
CA ILE A 65 15.75 2.52 -7.02
C ILE A 65 16.44 1.66 -5.93
N GLY A 66 15.70 0.79 -5.28
CA GLY A 66 16.24 -0.05 -4.22
C GLY A 66 16.44 0.72 -2.90
N ALA A 67 17.39 0.24 -2.11
CA ALA A 67 17.68 0.72 -0.77
C ALA A 67 18.10 2.22 -0.70
N GLU A 68 18.59 2.78 -1.79
CA GLU A 68 18.91 4.22 -1.88
C GLU A 68 17.66 5.07 -1.58
N GLY A 69 16.50 4.66 -2.07
CA GLY A 69 15.22 5.33 -1.83
C GLY A 69 14.85 5.44 -0.34
N LEU A 70 15.38 4.57 0.52
CA LEU A 70 15.17 4.67 1.97
C LEU A 70 15.73 5.97 2.55
N GLN A 71 16.85 6.47 2.02
CA GLN A 71 17.43 7.74 2.47
C GLN A 71 16.54 8.91 2.06
N TRP A 72 15.93 8.84 0.89
CA TRP A 72 14.97 9.84 0.42
C TRP A 72 13.71 9.86 1.27
N LEU A 73 13.19 8.68 1.65
CA LEU A 73 12.05 8.58 2.57
C LEU A 73 12.37 9.12 3.97
N LYS A 74 13.58 8.89 4.50
CA LYS A 74 14.06 9.53 5.74
C LYS A 74 14.05 11.05 5.61
N ARG A 75 14.49 11.57 4.48
CA ARG A 75 14.51 13.01 4.21
C ARG A 75 13.09 13.58 4.15
N VAL A 76 12.15 12.89 3.48
CA VAL A 76 10.73 13.27 3.49
C VAL A 76 10.22 13.42 4.92
N LYS A 77 10.44 12.40 5.75
CA LYS A 77 10.03 12.41 7.16
C LYS A 77 10.62 13.59 7.93
N LYS A 78 11.91 13.86 7.74
CA LYS A 78 12.62 14.96 8.40
C LYS A 78 12.13 16.34 7.97
N GLU A 79 11.91 16.56 6.67
CA GLU A 79 11.56 17.87 6.13
C GLU A 79 10.06 18.19 6.24
N THR A 80 9.18 17.20 6.13
CA THR A 80 7.74 17.43 6.07
C THR A 80 7.00 17.03 7.36
N GLY A 81 7.62 16.24 8.23
CA GLY A 81 6.97 15.67 9.40
C GLY A 81 5.95 14.57 9.08
N MET A 82 5.82 14.17 7.80
CA MET A 82 4.95 13.05 7.42
C MET A 82 5.54 11.71 7.86
N TYR A 83 4.68 10.75 8.16
CA TYR A 83 5.04 9.34 8.22
C TYR A 83 5.31 8.82 6.82
N VAL A 84 6.12 7.77 6.71
CA VAL A 84 6.53 7.20 5.43
C VAL A 84 6.21 5.72 5.34
N ALA A 85 5.76 5.31 4.16
CA ALA A 85 5.40 3.93 3.84
C ALA A 85 6.11 3.44 2.58
N THR A 86 6.47 2.15 2.55
CA THR A 86 7.02 1.50 1.36
C THR A 86 6.58 0.05 1.22
N GLU A 87 6.70 -0.50 0.00
CA GLU A 87 6.46 -1.90 -0.31
C GLU A 87 7.63 -2.79 0.16
N VAL A 88 7.30 -3.96 0.70
CA VAL A 88 8.27 -5.02 0.98
C VAL A 88 7.84 -6.32 0.29
N ALA A 89 8.79 -7.07 -0.23
CA ALA A 89 8.54 -8.32 -0.92
C ALA A 89 9.44 -9.48 -0.43
N THR A 90 10.46 -9.18 0.37
CA THR A 90 11.41 -10.14 0.93
C THR A 90 11.73 -9.78 2.38
N LYS A 91 12.34 -10.71 3.12
CA LYS A 91 12.86 -10.44 4.49
C LYS A 91 13.90 -9.32 4.51
N ASP A 92 14.76 -9.26 3.49
CA ASP A 92 15.82 -8.24 3.42
C ASP A 92 15.22 -6.85 3.25
N HIS A 93 14.17 -6.70 2.44
CA HIS A 93 13.41 -5.45 2.34
C HIS A 93 12.81 -5.04 3.70
N VAL A 94 12.29 -6.00 4.48
CA VAL A 94 11.78 -5.73 5.83
C VAL A 94 12.88 -5.20 6.72
N PHE A 95 14.04 -5.87 6.80
CA PHE A 95 15.14 -5.46 7.66
C PHE A 95 15.68 -4.07 7.28
N GLU A 96 15.86 -3.80 6.00
CA GLU A 96 16.33 -2.51 5.51
C GLU A 96 15.32 -1.38 5.81
N ALA A 97 14.03 -1.63 5.58
CA ALA A 97 12.97 -0.66 5.85
C ALA A 97 12.88 -0.34 7.36
N LEU A 98 12.91 -1.35 8.22
CA LEU A 98 12.90 -1.18 9.68
C LEU A 98 14.14 -0.42 10.17
N LYS A 99 15.34 -0.78 9.69
CA LYS A 99 16.58 -0.07 10.00
C LYS A 99 16.55 1.39 9.54
N ALA A 100 15.83 1.66 8.46
CA ALA A 100 15.63 3.02 7.95
C ALA A 100 14.56 3.81 8.73
N GLY A 101 13.80 3.20 9.64
CA GLY A 101 12.75 3.86 10.39
C GLY A 101 11.49 4.16 9.56
N ILE A 102 11.16 3.29 8.61
CA ILE A 102 9.90 3.35 7.87
C ILE A 102 8.75 3.07 8.83
N ASP A 103 7.70 3.88 8.75
CA ASP A 103 6.60 3.86 9.74
C ASP A 103 5.49 2.86 9.39
N VAL A 104 5.29 2.55 8.09
CA VAL A 104 4.27 1.62 7.61
C VAL A 104 4.85 0.79 6.48
N LEU A 105 4.61 -0.51 6.51
CA LEU A 105 4.98 -1.42 5.43
C LEU A 105 3.74 -1.89 4.68
N TRP A 106 3.86 -2.15 3.37
CA TRP A 106 2.82 -2.91 2.69
C TRP A 106 3.40 -4.06 1.87
N ILE A 107 2.61 -5.13 1.81
CA ILE A 107 2.88 -6.30 0.98
C ILE A 107 2.13 -6.14 -0.34
N GLY A 108 2.85 -6.19 -1.45
CA GLY A 108 2.28 -6.01 -2.78
C GLY A 108 1.45 -7.19 -3.26
N ALA A 109 0.52 -6.97 -4.19
CA ALA A 109 -0.40 -7.97 -4.68
C ALA A 109 0.27 -9.20 -5.31
N ARG A 110 1.45 -9.02 -5.94
CA ARG A 110 2.24 -10.12 -6.51
C ARG A 110 2.96 -10.95 -5.45
N THR A 111 3.29 -10.33 -4.32
CA THR A 111 3.88 -11.03 -3.17
C THR A 111 2.80 -11.78 -2.39
N THR A 112 1.62 -11.18 -2.23
CA THR A 112 0.48 -11.81 -1.52
C THR A 112 0.03 -13.13 -2.13
N VAL A 113 0.22 -13.34 -3.44
CA VAL A 113 -0.10 -14.64 -4.09
C VAL A 113 0.83 -15.77 -3.71
N ASN A 114 1.95 -15.48 -3.04
CA ASN A 114 2.94 -16.48 -2.67
C ASN A 114 2.99 -16.67 -1.14
N PRO A 115 2.37 -17.74 -0.60
CA PRO A 115 2.35 -17.98 0.85
C PRO A 115 3.75 -18.14 1.47
N PHE A 116 4.75 -18.62 0.73
CA PHE A 116 6.13 -18.72 1.22
C PHE A 116 6.75 -17.33 1.42
N ALA A 117 6.57 -16.44 0.44
CA ALA A 117 7.06 -15.05 0.55
C ALA A 117 6.38 -14.30 1.71
N VAL A 118 5.06 -14.46 1.86
CA VAL A 118 4.33 -13.86 2.98
C VAL A 118 4.81 -14.43 4.32
N GLN A 119 5.09 -15.74 4.40
CA GLN A 119 5.61 -16.35 5.63
C GLN A 119 7.01 -15.82 5.96
N GLU A 120 7.88 -15.69 4.97
CA GLU A 120 9.23 -15.14 5.15
C GLU A 120 9.18 -13.69 5.70
N ILE A 121 8.27 -12.86 5.16
CA ILE A 121 8.03 -11.51 5.66
C ILE A 121 7.49 -11.53 7.09
N ALA A 122 6.52 -12.40 7.38
CA ALA A 122 5.95 -12.55 8.71
C ALA A 122 7.02 -12.95 9.74
N ASP A 123 7.90 -13.87 9.39
CA ASP A 123 8.99 -14.31 10.26
C ASP A 123 10.01 -13.19 10.52
N ALA A 124 10.29 -12.35 9.51
CA ALA A 124 11.18 -11.19 9.64
C ALA A 124 10.58 -10.08 10.52
N LEU A 125 9.26 -10.04 10.68
CA LEU A 125 8.54 -9.05 11.47
C LEU A 125 8.27 -9.50 12.93
N LYS A 126 8.67 -10.69 13.34
CA LYS A 126 8.48 -11.18 14.71
C LYS A 126 9.07 -10.22 15.73
N GLY A 127 8.24 -9.80 16.71
CA GLY A 127 8.65 -8.89 17.77
C GLY A 127 8.76 -7.42 17.37
N VAL A 128 8.28 -7.05 16.18
CA VAL A 128 8.28 -5.68 15.69
C VAL A 128 6.86 -5.10 15.76
N ASP A 129 6.74 -3.90 16.33
CA ASP A 129 5.49 -3.13 16.33
C ASP A 129 5.49 -2.12 15.18
N VAL A 130 5.04 -2.54 14.00
CA VAL A 130 4.87 -1.71 12.82
C VAL A 130 3.55 -2.04 12.14
N PRO A 131 2.75 -1.07 11.67
CA PRO A 131 1.58 -1.33 10.85
C PRO A 131 1.98 -2.00 9.53
N VAL A 132 1.29 -3.08 9.17
CA VAL A 132 1.49 -3.79 7.90
C VAL A 132 0.17 -3.85 7.13
N LEU A 133 0.18 -3.28 5.93
CA LEU A 133 -0.96 -3.32 5.02
C LEU A 133 -0.74 -4.43 3.98
N ILE A 134 -1.78 -5.19 3.65
CA ILE A 134 -1.68 -6.29 2.70
C ILE A 134 -2.59 -6.02 1.51
N LYS A 135 -2.02 -5.84 0.32
CA LYS A 135 -2.81 -5.76 -0.92
C LYS A 135 -3.47 -7.11 -1.19
N ASN A 136 -4.71 -7.09 -1.71
CA ASN A 136 -5.32 -8.32 -2.20
C ASN A 136 -4.42 -8.98 -3.27
N PRO A 137 -4.44 -10.33 -3.38
CA PRO A 137 -3.72 -11.03 -4.43
C PRO A 137 -4.20 -10.57 -5.82
N VAL A 138 -3.37 -10.73 -6.84
CA VAL A 138 -3.72 -10.33 -8.21
C VAL A 138 -4.93 -11.10 -8.76
N ASN A 139 -5.09 -12.36 -8.38
CA ASN A 139 -6.25 -13.19 -8.67
C ASN A 139 -7.37 -12.99 -7.63
N PRO A 140 -8.65 -13.19 -7.98
CA PRO A 140 -9.77 -13.01 -7.08
C PRO A 140 -9.93 -14.20 -6.12
N ASP A 141 -9.02 -14.31 -5.15
CA ASP A 141 -8.95 -15.37 -4.16
C ASP A 141 -8.98 -14.77 -2.75
N LEU A 142 -10.16 -14.80 -2.12
CA LEU A 142 -10.36 -14.28 -0.77
C LEU A 142 -9.64 -15.11 0.29
N GLU A 143 -9.61 -16.44 0.14
CA GLU A 143 -8.97 -17.32 1.12
C GLU A 143 -7.47 -17.10 1.15
N LEU A 144 -6.86 -16.88 -0.01
CA LEU A 144 -5.44 -16.54 -0.11
C LEU A 144 -5.14 -15.19 0.57
N TRP A 145 -6.04 -14.20 0.42
CA TRP A 145 -5.89 -12.90 1.08
C TRP A 145 -6.02 -13.02 2.60
N ILE A 146 -7.04 -13.73 3.09
CA ILE A 146 -7.22 -14.02 4.52
C ILE A 146 -6.03 -14.80 5.08
N GLY A 147 -5.54 -15.80 4.34
CA GLY A 147 -4.37 -16.58 4.73
C GLY A 147 -3.11 -15.72 4.94
N ALA A 148 -2.94 -14.66 4.15
CA ALA A 148 -1.84 -13.71 4.34
C ALA A 148 -1.95 -12.98 5.69
N PHE A 149 -3.14 -12.51 6.09
CA PHE A 149 -3.37 -11.91 7.42
C PHE A 149 -3.12 -12.91 8.54
N GLN A 150 -3.60 -14.15 8.38
CA GLN A 150 -3.42 -15.20 9.38
C GLN A 150 -1.93 -15.52 9.63
N ARG A 151 -1.08 -15.50 8.58
CA ARG A 151 0.36 -15.71 8.71
C ARG A 151 1.03 -14.59 9.52
N LEU A 152 0.73 -13.33 9.21
CA LEU A 152 1.28 -12.20 9.95
C LEU A 152 0.77 -12.19 11.40
N TYR A 153 -0.52 -12.42 11.60
CA TYR A 153 -1.12 -12.51 12.93
C TYR A 153 -0.48 -13.65 13.76
N GLY A 154 -0.28 -14.82 13.15
CA GLY A 154 0.40 -15.96 13.78
C GLY A 154 1.86 -15.67 14.14
N ALA A 155 2.53 -14.76 13.43
CA ALA A 155 3.88 -14.28 13.75
C ALA A 155 3.90 -13.19 14.83
N GLY A 156 2.73 -12.76 15.33
CA GLY A 156 2.62 -11.77 16.40
C GLY A 156 2.29 -10.35 15.96
N ILE A 157 2.14 -10.09 14.66
CA ILE A 157 1.78 -8.77 14.15
C ILE A 157 0.29 -8.52 14.42
N ARG A 158 -0.03 -7.42 15.09
CA ARG A 158 -1.40 -7.04 15.48
C ARG A 158 -1.94 -5.85 14.73
N ARG A 159 -1.06 -4.97 14.21
CA ARG A 159 -1.43 -3.74 13.49
C ARG A 159 -1.51 -4.03 12.00
N LEU A 160 -2.64 -4.62 11.57
CA LEU A 160 -2.87 -5.08 10.20
C LEU A 160 -3.96 -4.26 9.52
N GLY A 161 -3.83 -4.08 8.21
CA GLY A 161 -4.85 -3.47 7.36
C GLY A 161 -4.84 -4.07 5.95
N ALA A 162 -5.97 -4.00 5.27
CA ALA A 162 -6.15 -4.48 3.90
C ALA A 162 -6.05 -3.34 2.90
N ILE A 163 -5.46 -3.60 1.73
CA ILE A 163 -5.53 -2.69 0.58
C ILE A 163 -6.24 -3.40 -0.56
N HIS A 164 -7.40 -2.89 -0.94
CA HIS A 164 -8.14 -3.34 -2.12
C HIS A 164 -7.68 -2.56 -3.35
N ARG A 165 -6.99 -3.24 -4.27
CA ARG A 165 -6.42 -2.67 -5.51
C ARG A 165 -7.05 -3.24 -6.80
N GLY A 166 -8.16 -3.99 -6.66
CA GLY A 166 -8.80 -4.73 -7.74
C GLY A 166 -8.05 -6.00 -8.11
N PHE A 167 -8.66 -6.77 -9.00
CA PHE A 167 -8.19 -8.11 -9.41
C PHE A 167 -7.89 -8.15 -10.90
N SER A 168 -6.90 -8.93 -11.26
CA SER A 168 -6.54 -9.15 -12.66
C SER A 168 -7.69 -9.79 -13.44
N SER A 169 -7.92 -9.30 -14.66
CA SER A 169 -8.83 -9.91 -15.62
C SER A 169 -8.18 -9.90 -17.00
N TYR A 170 -8.50 -10.89 -17.80
CA TYR A 170 -8.11 -10.90 -19.22
C TYR A 170 -8.82 -9.80 -19.99
N ASP A 171 -10.11 -9.59 -19.72
CA ASP A 171 -10.92 -8.54 -20.36
C ASP A 171 -10.81 -7.21 -19.59
N LYS A 172 -10.02 -6.29 -20.15
CA LYS A 172 -9.74 -4.95 -19.57
C LYS A 172 -10.47 -3.87 -20.36
N LYS A 173 -11.77 -3.70 -20.10
CA LYS A 173 -12.58 -2.68 -20.81
C LYS A 173 -12.51 -1.32 -20.14
N MET A 174 -12.96 -1.22 -18.91
CA MET A 174 -13.09 0.03 -18.16
C MET A 174 -11.96 0.20 -17.15
N TYR A 175 -11.68 -0.84 -16.39
CA TYR A 175 -10.71 -0.82 -15.29
C TYR A 175 -9.42 -1.54 -15.67
N ARG A 176 -8.30 -1.09 -15.11
CA ARG A 176 -7.03 -1.83 -15.20
C ARG A 176 -7.13 -3.15 -14.44
N ASN A 177 -7.74 -3.11 -13.26
CA ASN A 177 -8.05 -4.28 -12.45
C ASN A 177 -9.51 -4.19 -11.98
N LEU A 178 -10.26 -5.28 -12.13
CA LEU A 178 -11.67 -5.29 -11.77
C LEU A 178 -11.85 -5.09 -10.27
N PRO A 179 -12.70 -4.16 -9.83
CA PRO A 179 -12.88 -3.90 -8.40
C PRO A 179 -13.52 -5.06 -7.64
N LEU A 180 -14.41 -5.85 -8.26
CA LEU A 180 -15.10 -7.00 -7.64
C LEU A 180 -15.45 -6.73 -6.17
N TRP A 181 -16.17 -5.63 -5.92
CA TRP A 181 -16.46 -5.09 -4.58
C TRP A 181 -17.02 -6.09 -3.58
N HIS A 182 -17.70 -7.13 -4.06
CA HIS A 182 -18.21 -8.21 -3.19
C HIS A 182 -17.09 -8.92 -2.41
N ILE A 183 -15.85 -8.96 -2.92
CA ILE A 183 -14.72 -9.62 -2.25
C ILE A 183 -14.25 -8.82 -1.01
N PRO A 184 -13.93 -7.52 -1.09
CA PRO A 184 -13.59 -6.77 0.11
C PRO A 184 -14.78 -6.58 1.07
N ILE A 185 -16.02 -6.57 0.58
CA ILE A 185 -17.22 -6.59 1.43
C ILE A 185 -17.28 -7.90 2.23
N GLU A 186 -17.04 -9.04 1.60
CA GLU A 186 -17.00 -10.33 2.28
C GLU A 186 -15.80 -10.43 3.24
N LEU A 187 -14.63 -9.84 2.87
CA LEU A 187 -13.51 -9.71 3.80
C LEU A 187 -13.92 -8.96 5.07
N ARG A 188 -14.59 -7.80 4.93
CA ARG A 188 -15.12 -7.02 6.05
C ARG A 188 -16.07 -7.83 6.93
N ARG A 189 -16.98 -8.59 6.31
CA ARG A 189 -17.92 -9.45 7.04
C ARG A 189 -17.21 -10.50 7.88
N ARG A 190 -16.12 -11.08 7.38
CA ARG A 190 -15.34 -12.15 8.06
C ARG A 190 -14.31 -11.61 9.04
N MET A 191 -13.86 -10.38 8.84
CA MET A 191 -12.83 -9.68 9.65
C MET A 191 -13.29 -8.25 9.95
N PRO A 192 -14.30 -8.05 10.81
CA PRO A 192 -14.96 -6.74 10.99
C PRO A 192 -14.04 -5.65 11.53
N ASN A 193 -13.00 -6.04 12.30
CA ASN A 193 -12.05 -5.11 12.91
C ASN A 193 -10.84 -4.79 12.01
N LEU A 194 -10.77 -5.37 10.79
CA LEU A 194 -9.68 -5.12 9.85
C LEU A 194 -9.98 -3.85 9.05
N PRO A 195 -9.18 -2.78 9.16
CA PRO A 195 -9.35 -1.60 8.32
C PRO A 195 -9.02 -1.92 6.85
N ILE A 196 -9.86 -1.38 5.94
CA ILE A 196 -9.74 -1.60 4.50
C ILE A 196 -9.51 -0.27 3.80
N PHE A 197 -8.44 -0.21 3.01
CA PHE A 197 -8.07 0.91 2.14
C PHE A 197 -8.42 0.59 0.69
N CYS A 198 -8.89 1.59 -0.05
CA CYS A 198 -9.01 1.49 -1.50
C CYS A 198 -7.76 2.05 -2.19
N ASP A 199 -7.28 1.33 -3.19
CA ASP A 199 -6.26 1.78 -4.13
C ASP A 199 -6.91 2.09 -5.48
N PRO A 200 -7.49 3.28 -5.66
CA PRO A 200 -8.22 3.63 -6.87
C PRO A 200 -7.30 3.73 -8.08
N SER A 201 -6.04 4.05 -7.85
CA SER A 201 -5.03 4.18 -8.90
C SER A 201 -4.80 2.87 -9.64
N HIS A 202 -4.64 1.77 -8.91
CA HIS A 202 -4.46 0.45 -9.51
C HIS A 202 -5.76 -0.17 -10.03
N ILE A 203 -6.91 0.16 -9.44
CA ILE A 203 -8.23 -0.26 -9.97
C ILE A 203 -8.48 0.45 -11.31
N GLY A 204 -8.42 1.77 -11.33
CA GLY A 204 -8.77 2.58 -12.50
C GLY A 204 -7.74 2.52 -13.61
N GLY A 205 -6.47 2.77 -13.28
CA GLY A 205 -5.39 2.92 -14.25
C GLY A 205 -5.50 4.17 -15.15
N LYS A 206 -6.39 5.10 -14.76
CA LYS A 206 -6.66 6.37 -15.45
C LYS A 206 -7.08 7.41 -14.43
N ARG A 207 -6.58 8.66 -14.58
CA ARG A 207 -6.86 9.77 -13.65
C ARG A 207 -8.35 10.06 -13.48
N GLU A 208 -9.12 10.00 -14.56
CA GLU A 208 -10.57 10.26 -14.55
C GLU A 208 -11.39 9.29 -13.69
N LEU A 209 -10.84 8.10 -13.39
CA LEU A 209 -11.50 7.10 -12.58
C LEU A 209 -11.15 7.20 -11.08
N ILE A 210 -10.14 8.00 -10.69
CA ILE A 210 -9.68 8.09 -9.30
C ILE A 210 -10.80 8.60 -8.39
N ALA A 211 -11.35 9.78 -8.68
CA ALA A 211 -12.38 10.38 -7.84
C ALA A 211 -13.67 9.53 -7.74
N PRO A 212 -14.24 9.00 -8.84
CA PRO A 212 -15.38 8.09 -8.76
C PRO A 212 -15.10 6.83 -7.93
N LEU A 213 -13.91 6.22 -8.05
CA LEU A 213 -13.54 5.04 -7.27
C LEU A 213 -13.32 5.36 -5.79
N CYS A 214 -12.74 6.52 -5.48
CA CYS A 214 -12.65 6.99 -4.10
C CYS A 214 -14.05 7.14 -3.48
N GLN A 215 -15.01 7.76 -4.21
CA GLN A 215 -16.37 7.91 -3.71
C GLN A 215 -17.05 6.56 -3.48
N GLN A 216 -16.93 5.62 -4.41
CA GLN A 216 -17.47 4.26 -4.24
C GLN A 216 -16.90 3.57 -2.99
N ALA A 217 -15.59 3.72 -2.74
CA ALA A 217 -14.95 3.15 -1.56
C ALA A 217 -15.51 3.79 -0.26
N MET A 218 -15.72 5.09 -0.24
CA MET A 218 -16.33 5.80 0.90
C MET A 218 -17.78 5.37 1.12
N ASP A 219 -18.56 5.22 0.05
CA ASP A 219 -19.95 4.73 0.11
C ASP A 219 -20.02 3.29 0.67
N LEU A 220 -18.96 2.50 0.47
CA LEU A 220 -18.78 1.16 1.05
C LEU A 220 -18.13 1.18 2.44
N SER A 221 -17.99 2.36 3.04
CA SER A 221 -17.42 2.56 4.39
C SER A 221 -16.00 2.01 4.53
N PHE A 222 -15.15 2.19 3.52
CA PHE A 222 -13.74 1.89 3.66
C PHE A 222 -13.06 2.90 4.59
N ASP A 223 -12.02 2.46 5.29
CA ASP A 223 -11.34 3.23 6.33
C ASP A 223 -10.32 4.22 5.78
N GLY A 224 -9.96 4.08 4.52
CA GLY A 224 -8.99 4.98 3.90
C GLY A 224 -8.72 4.72 2.42
N LEU A 225 -7.78 5.50 1.92
CA LEU A 225 -7.36 5.51 0.52
C LEU A 225 -5.83 5.43 0.44
N ILE A 226 -5.31 4.69 -0.55
CA ILE A 226 -3.91 4.74 -0.93
C ILE A 226 -3.84 5.16 -2.40
N ILE A 227 -3.34 6.37 -2.66
CA ILE A 227 -3.45 7.03 -3.98
C ILE A 227 -2.06 7.33 -4.51
N GLU A 228 -1.83 7.01 -5.78
CA GLU A 228 -0.62 7.44 -6.47
C GLU A 228 -0.71 8.92 -6.84
N SER A 229 0.34 9.66 -6.50
CA SER A 229 0.46 11.10 -6.72
C SER A 229 1.89 11.44 -7.10
N HIS A 230 2.08 12.31 -8.08
CA HIS A 230 3.39 12.64 -8.63
C HIS A 230 3.46 14.12 -8.97
N CYS A 231 4.60 14.78 -8.70
CA CYS A 231 4.80 16.20 -9.04
C CYS A 231 4.65 16.50 -10.53
N ASN A 232 5.07 15.55 -11.39
CA ASN A 232 4.91 15.62 -12.85
C ASN A 232 4.53 14.25 -13.40
N PRO A 233 3.23 13.85 -13.31
CA PRO A 233 2.81 12.48 -13.60
C PRO A 233 3.03 12.05 -15.06
N ASP A 234 3.04 12.98 -16.01
CA ASP A 234 3.26 12.64 -17.43
C ASP A 234 4.71 12.21 -17.71
N CYS A 235 5.66 12.54 -16.83
CA CYS A 235 7.06 12.12 -16.90
C CYS A 235 7.40 10.94 -15.98
N ALA A 236 6.41 10.36 -15.28
CA ALA A 236 6.67 9.27 -14.36
C ALA A 236 7.22 8.02 -15.06
N TRP A 237 8.23 7.40 -14.45
CA TRP A 237 8.85 6.17 -14.98
C TRP A 237 7.96 4.95 -14.79
N SER A 238 6.98 5.05 -13.90
CA SER A 238 5.96 4.03 -13.71
C SER A 238 4.58 4.66 -13.48
N ASP A 239 3.58 4.06 -14.11
CA ASP A 239 2.17 4.44 -14.00
C ASP A 239 1.86 5.91 -14.36
N ALA A 240 2.46 6.43 -15.45
CA ALA A 240 2.25 7.79 -15.94
C ALA A 240 0.79 8.14 -16.30
N SER A 241 -0.07 7.15 -16.43
CA SER A 241 -1.50 7.33 -16.70
C SER A 241 -2.36 7.59 -15.47
N GLN A 242 -1.73 7.73 -14.29
CA GLN A 242 -2.40 7.93 -13.00
C GLN A 242 -2.15 9.29 -12.39
#